data_d7bc8e33cf95bfd4bd04eeb1a1ba7aab
#
_entry.id   d7bc8e33cf95bfd4bd04eeb1a1ba7aab
#
_cell.length_a   1.000
_cell.length_b   1.000
_cell.length_c   1.000
_cell.angle_alpha   90.00
_cell.angle_beta   90.00
_cell.angle_gamma   90.00
#
_symmetry.space_group_name_H-M   'P 1'
#
loop_
_entity.id
_entity.type
_entity.pdbx_description
1 polymer ?
#
loop_
_entity_poly.entity_id
_entity_poly.type
_entity_poly.pdbx_seq_one_letter_code
_entity_poly.pdbx_strand_id
1 'polypeptide(L)' 'MKYYIAIDAGTSVIKTVIFNTNFKQINSYSVKNPVVTDKFGKSEIEMEKFWLLTAKCIKLLIKKSKIQSQSIVGLGI' A
#
# COMPACT_ATOMS: atom_id res chain seq x y z
N MET A 1 3.74 -7.88 19.48
CA MET A 1 4.35 -8.40 18.25
C MET A 1 4.57 -7.25 17.26
N LYS A 2 5.66 -7.27 16.53
CA LYS A 2 6.05 -6.17 15.64
C LYS A 2 5.89 -6.59 14.18
N TYR A 3 5.56 -5.63 13.33
CA TYR A 3 5.29 -5.87 11.91
C TYR A 3 5.93 -4.80 11.04
N TYR A 4 6.19 -5.17 9.79
CA TYR A 4 6.67 -4.26 8.75
C TYR A 4 5.69 -4.27 7.59
N ILE A 5 5.52 -3.12 6.95
CA ILE A 5 4.69 -3.00 5.75
C ILE A 5 5.58 -2.60 4.59
N ALA A 6 5.44 -3.31 3.48
CA ALA A 6 6.05 -2.95 2.20
C ALA A 6 4.96 -2.45 1.25
N ILE A 7 5.27 -1.39 0.52
CA ILE A 7 4.37 -0.79 -0.45
C ILE A 7 4.99 -0.97 -1.84
N ASP A 8 4.25 -1.61 -2.73
CA ASP A 8 4.61 -1.72 -4.14
C ASP A 8 3.65 -0.84 -4.94
N ALA A 9 4.13 0.31 -5.36
CA ALA A 9 3.34 1.30 -6.09
C ALA A 9 3.58 1.13 -7.59
N GLY A 10 2.79 0.27 -8.20
CA GLY A 10 2.83 0.07 -9.64
C GLY A 10 2.00 1.13 -10.38
N THR A 11 2.06 1.09 -11.70
CA THR A 11 1.29 2.02 -12.56
C THR A 11 -0.21 1.76 -12.51
N SER A 12 -0.62 0.51 -12.34
CA SER A 12 -2.05 0.14 -12.34
C SER A 12 -2.57 -0.33 -11.00
N VAL A 13 -1.70 -0.73 -10.09
CA VAL A 13 -2.09 -1.30 -8.78
C VAL A 13 -1.13 -0.80 -7.70
N ILE A 14 -1.68 -0.42 -6.57
CA ILE A 14 -0.92 -0.19 -5.33
C ILE A 14 -1.12 -1.44 -4.48
N LYS A 15 -0.04 -2.14 -4.18
CA LYS A 15 -0.08 -3.34 -3.35
C LYS A 15 0.65 -3.09 -2.04
N THR A 16 0.03 -3.47 -0.94
CA THR A 16 0.66 -3.43 0.38
C THR A 16 0.74 -4.83 0.95
N VAL A 17 1.86 -5.12 1.58
CA VAL A 17 2.13 -6.44 2.18
C VAL A 17 2.62 -6.23 3.60
N ILE A 18 2.11 -7.02 4.54
CA ILE A 18 2.54 -6.96 5.93
C ILE A 18 3.36 -8.21 6.26
N PHE A 19 4.50 -8.00 6.91
CA PHE A 19 5.44 -9.04 7.32
C PHE A 19 5.64 -9.04 8.82
N ASN A 20 5.90 -10.21 9.40
CA ASN A 20 6.36 -10.30 10.78
C ASN A 20 7.88 -10.06 10.87
N THR A 21 8.43 -10.15 12.08
CA THR A 21 9.87 -9.94 12.31
C THR A 21 10.76 -11.02 11.69
N ASN A 22 10.20 -12.15 11.30
CA ASN A 22 10.90 -13.20 10.57
C ASN A 22 10.78 -13.04 9.06
N PHE A 23 10.29 -11.88 8.59
CA PHE A 23 10.04 -11.55 7.19
C PHE A 23 9.08 -12.51 6.51
N LYS A 24 8.20 -13.13 7.27
CA LYS A 24 7.13 -13.94 6.73
C LYS A 24 5.94 -13.06 6.39
N GLN A 25 5.42 -13.20 5.17
CA GLN A 25 4.23 -12.47 4.76
C GLN A 25 3.01 -12.96 5.54
N ILE A 26 2.34 -12.04 6.21
CA ILE A 26 1.14 -12.32 7.01
C ILE A 26 -0.10 -12.09 6.18
N ASN A 27 -0.15 -10.97 5.44
CA ASN A 27 -1.31 -10.59 4.65
C ASN A 27 -0.92 -9.58 3.58
N SER A 28 -1.84 -9.32 2.66
CA SER A 28 -1.65 -8.28 1.64
C SER A 28 -2.99 -7.65 1.29
N TYR A 29 -2.93 -6.45 0.75
CA TYR A 29 -4.10 -5.74 0.25
C TYR A 29 -3.69 -4.88 -0.95
N SER A 30 -4.51 -4.87 -1.98
CA SER A 30 -4.25 -4.12 -3.21
C SER A 30 -5.42 -3.23 -3.55
N VAL A 31 -5.13 -2.06 -4.10
CA VAL A 31 -6.14 -1.18 -4.67
C VAL A 31 -5.73 -0.77 -6.08
N LYS A 32 -6.72 -0.49 -6.91
CA LYS A 32 -6.48 -0.01 -8.26
C LYS A 32 -5.90 1.41 -8.19
N ASN A 33 -4.83 1.64 -8.93
CA ASN A 33 -4.22 2.96 -9.03
C ASN A 33 -4.81 3.68 -10.24
N PRO A 34 -5.57 4.76 -10.06
CA PRO A 34 -6.18 5.48 -11.19
C PRO A 34 -5.12 6.32 -11.90
N VAL A 35 -4.53 5.74 -12.95
CA VAL A 35 -3.61 6.46 -13.83
C VAL A 35 -4.43 7.19 -14.88
N VAL A 36 -4.22 8.50 -14.99
CA VAL A 36 -4.85 9.31 -16.02
C VAL A 36 -3.89 9.40 -17.20
N THR A 37 -4.36 8.99 -18.37
CA THR A 37 -3.61 9.11 -19.62
C THR A 37 -4.21 10.26 -20.43
N ASP A 38 -3.39 11.26 -20.76
CA ASP A 38 -3.84 12.38 -21.58
C ASP A 38 -3.95 12.00 -23.06
N LYS A 39 -4.45 12.93 -23.87
CA LYS A 39 -4.63 12.71 -25.31
C LYS A 39 -3.31 12.54 -26.07
N PHE A 40 -2.18 12.85 -25.48
CA PHE A 40 -0.84 12.69 -26.05
C PHE A 40 -0.17 11.39 -25.59
N GLY A 41 -0.89 10.55 -24.89
CA GLY A 41 -0.38 9.28 -24.41
C GLY A 41 0.46 9.34 -23.14
N LYS A 42 0.54 10.49 -22.50
CA LYS A 42 1.23 10.61 -21.22
C LYS A 42 0.36 10.06 -20.08
N SER A 43 0.97 9.22 -19.25
CA SER A 43 0.32 8.74 -18.04
C SER A 43 0.69 9.63 -16.88
N GLU A 44 -0.30 10.15 -16.18
CA GLU A 44 -0.10 10.98 -15.01
C GLU A 44 -0.79 10.37 -13.81
N ILE A 45 -0.11 10.42 -12.66
CA ILE A 45 -0.67 10.04 -11.38
C ILE A 45 -0.79 11.32 -10.56
N GLU A 46 -2.00 11.64 -10.14
CA GLU A 46 -2.22 12.76 -9.24
C GLU A 46 -1.69 12.38 -7.86
N MET A 47 -0.63 13.07 -7.40
CA MET A 47 0.09 12.70 -6.18
C MET A 47 -0.80 12.70 -4.94
N GLU A 48 -1.72 13.65 -4.85
CA GLU A 48 -2.65 13.70 -3.74
C GLU A 48 -3.53 12.46 -3.67
N LYS A 49 -4.10 12.07 -4.79
CA LYS A 49 -4.90 10.84 -4.88
C LYS A 49 -4.07 9.59 -4.60
N PHE A 50 -2.84 9.58 -5.09
CA PHE A 50 -1.92 8.48 -4.84
C PHE A 50 -1.69 8.28 -3.33
N TRP A 51 -1.39 9.36 -2.61
CA TRP A 51 -1.16 9.28 -1.16
C TRP A 51 -2.41 8.90 -0.39
N LEU A 52 -3.58 9.41 -0.78
CA LEU A 52 -4.85 9.05 -0.16
C LEU A 52 -5.17 7.57 -0.36
N LEU A 53 -4.97 7.06 -1.57
CA LEU A 53 -5.19 5.65 -1.88
C LEU A 53 -4.21 4.74 -1.13
N THR A 54 -2.95 5.15 -1.05
CA THR A 54 -1.92 4.39 -0.32
C THR A 54 -2.27 4.34 1.17
N ALA A 55 -2.64 5.46 1.77
CA ALA A 55 -3.06 5.51 3.16
C ALA A 55 -4.28 4.63 3.42
N LYS A 56 -5.27 4.67 2.53
CA LYS A 56 -6.46 3.82 2.61
C LYS A 56 -6.10 2.35 2.51
N CYS A 57 -5.20 2.01 1.60
CA CYS A 57 -4.73 0.64 1.40
C CYS A 57 -4.07 0.11 2.67
N ILE A 58 -3.22 0.90 3.30
CA ILE A 58 -2.56 0.54 4.56
C ILE A 58 -3.58 0.33 5.68
N LYS A 59 -4.54 1.25 5.82
CA LYS A 59 -5.59 1.15 6.83
C LYS A 59 -6.40 -0.14 6.66
N LEU A 60 -6.78 -0.46 5.43
CA LEU A 60 -7.55 -1.67 5.14
C LEU A 60 -6.71 -2.93 5.37
N LEU A 61 -5.42 -2.90 5.06
CA LEU A 61 -4.51 -4.00 5.35
C LEU A 61 -4.43 -4.26 6.85
N ILE A 62 -4.25 -3.24 7.65
CA ILE A 62 -4.16 -3.35 9.11
C ILE A 62 -5.47 -3.91 9.68
N LYS A 63 -6.60 -3.40 9.21
CA LYS A 63 -7.92 -3.86 9.64
C LYS A 63 -8.16 -5.33 9.25
N LYS A 64 -7.84 -5.69 8.02
CA LYS A 64 -7.96 -7.06 7.50
C LYS A 64 -7.09 -8.03 8.29
N SER A 65 -5.90 -7.59 8.70
CA SER A 65 -4.94 -8.40 9.42
C SER A 65 -5.22 -8.47 10.92
N LYS A 66 -6.16 -7.68 11.42
CA LYS A 66 -6.54 -7.60 12.85
C LYS A 66 -5.35 -7.26 13.73
N ILE A 67 -4.54 -6.31 13.28
CA ILE A 67 -3.31 -5.87 13.96
C ILE A 67 -3.52 -4.45 14.46
N GLN A 68 -2.91 -4.12 15.60
CA GLN A 68 -2.92 -2.76 16.12
C GLN A 68 -1.90 -1.93 15.35
N SER A 69 -2.26 -0.70 14.98
CA SER A 69 -1.38 0.18 14.20
C SER A 69 -0.07 0.49 14.90
N GLN A 70 -0.06 0.57 16.24
CA GLN A 70 1.17 0.80 17.00
C GLN A 70 2.13 -0.39 16.97
N SER A 71 1.71 -1.55 16.48
CA SER A 71 2.58 -2.71 16.26
C SER A 71 3.39 -2.61 14.96
N ILE A 72 3.08 -1.64 14.11
CA ILE A 72 3.83 -1.41 12.87
C ILE A 72 5.08 -0.60 13.20
N VAL A 73 6.25 -1.17 12.95
CA VAL A 73 7.54 -0.55 13.31
C VAL A 73 8.35 -0.11 12.10
N GLY A 74 7.93 -0.45 10.91
CA GLY A 74 8.63 -0.05 9.70
C GLY A 74 7.71 0.00 8.50
N LEU A 75 8.00 0.92 7.59
CA LEU A 75 7.28 1.11 6.34
C LEU A 75 8.32 1.31 5.24
N GLY A 76 8.21 0.53 4.16
CA GLY A 76 9.15 0.61 3.04
C GLY A 76 8.43 0.62 1.71
N ILE A 77 9.08 1.23 0.75
CA ILE A 77 8.58 1.31 -0.63
C ILE A 77 9.52 0.53 -1.55
#